data_ae9d9bd46dfac95e70658bb46d3cff93
#
_entry.id   ae9d9bd46dfac95e70658bb46d3cff93
#
_cell.length_a   1.000
_cell.length_b   1.000
_cell.length_c   1.000
_cell.angle_alpha   90.00
_cell.angle_beta   90.00
_cell.angle_gamma   90.00
#
_symmetry.space_group_name_H-M   'P 1'
#
loop_
_entity.id
_entity.type
_entity.pdbx_description
1 polymer ?
#
loop_
_entity_poly.entity_id
_entity_poly.type
_entity_poly.pdbx_seq_one_letter_code
_entity_poly.pdbx_strand_id
1 'polypeptide(L)'
;TVRADYSVLEAKYAEYQILVNQSKGHYIYTEDSLAVLETACAQAKAMIDSGLSTQAEIDAQVELLESAHNGLVKYIIAEGVSLTTDTEAQANVTIPNPGHIRYLHNELSLKNKTVQLSAVTAPAGGLYQSITWSSSNDKVTVSDTGLVTNTDSGNQWAEITCTITTVKGDSFTATTTVCFTRYAVTGVSMDTDMVHGSPQDTVTITPKVTSSATIASLALRDCTFTSDHPEIATVDNSGKITFVSQGKATITATTVDGGYTATVIAYTTYDFSALQQAIADAGAVDYKDYAYDYGMAFKTAYDKAVAVNADYESSQDVIDAATSALKQAQNALVGHEFVGPGEIGFTSG
;
A
#
# COMPACT_ATOMS: atom_id res chain seq x y z
N THR A 1 8.83 -19.01 75.04
CA THR A 1 9.03 -18.20 73.84
C THR A 1 8.29 -18.85 72.70
N VAL A 2 7.26 -18.20 72.22
CA VAL A 2 6.59 -18.63 70.98
C VAL A 2 7.62 -18.53 69.82
N ARG A 3 7.84 -19.66 69.11
CA ARG A 3 8.75 -19.67 67.94
C ARG A 3 8.15 -18.81 66.90
N ALA A 4 8.98 -17.94 66.21
CA ALA A 4 8.52 -17.10 65.10
C ALA A 4 8.02 -17.99 63.95
N ASP A 5 6.99 -17.50 63.24
CA ASP A 5 6.35 -18.21 62.12
C ASP A 5 6.92 -17.66 60.81
N TYR A 6 7.62 -18.52 60.05
CA TYR A 6 8.23 -18.22 58.77
C TYR A 6 7.32 -18.56 57.59
N SER A 7 6.16 -19.16 57.78
CA SER A 7 5.35 -19.76 56.72
C SER A 7 4.97 -18.79 55.62
N VAL A 8 4.62 -17.53 55.96
CA VAL A 8 4.28 -16.49 55.00
C VAL A 8 5.51 -16.04 54.22
N LEU A 9 6.65 -15.86 54.91
CA LEU A 9 7.91 -15.46 54.28
C LEU A 9 8.41 -16.52 53.31
N GLU A 10 8.37 -17.82 53.71
CA GLU A 10 8.75 -18.95 52.88
C GLU A 10 7.88 -19.05 51.61
N ALA A 11 6.57 -18.87 51.73
CA ALA A 11 5.64 -18.91 50.62
C ALA A 11 5.91 -17.79 49.64
N LYS A 12 6.07 -16.54 50.10
CA LYS A 12 6.36 -15.37 49.29
C LYS A 12 7.73 -15.45 48.59
N TYR A 13 8.75 -15.90 49.35
CA TYR A 13 10.07 -16.14 48.78
C TYR A 13 10.02 -17.15 47.61
N ALA A 14 9.36 -18.29 47.81
CA ALA A 14 9.25 -19.35 46.83
C ALA A 14 8.54 -18.85 45.56
N GLU A 15 7.42 -18.11 45.70
CA GLU A 15 6.67 -17.50 44.59
C GLU A 15 7.54 -16.52 43.81
N TYR A 16 8.16 -15.55 44.50
CA TYR A 16 8.88 -14.47 43.84
C TYR A 16 10.24 -14.90 43.28
N GLN A 17 10.89 -15.89 43.88
CA GLN A 17 12.10 -16.50 43.35
C GLN A 17 11.84 -17.21 41.99
N ILE A 18 10.69 -17.86 41.84
CA ILE A 18 10.26 -18.44 40.57
C ILE A 18 10.07 -17.33 39.54
N LEU A 19 9.41 -16.23 39.91
CA LEU A 19 9.21 -15.08 39.04
C LEU A 19 10.53 -14.45 38.57
N VAL A 20 11.50 -14.27 39.48
CA VAL A 20 12.85 -13.77 39.15
C VAL A 20 13.52 -14.68 38.14
N ASN A 21 13.51 -16.00 38.39
CA ASN A 21 14.17 -16.96 37.52
C ASN A 21 13.53 -17.02 36.11
N GLN A 22 12.21 -16.89 36.01
CA GLN A 22 11.48 -16.88 34.73
C GLN A 22 11.64 -15.57 33.98
N SER A 23 11.90 -14.47 34.68
CA SER A 23 12.01 -13.14 34.07
C SER A 23 13.41 -12.79 33.61
N LYS A 24 14.42 -13.39 34.22
CA LYS A 24 15.84 -13.09 33.99
C LYS A 24 16.24 -13.43 32.56
N GLY A 25 16.65 -12.41 31.76
CA GLY A 25 17.05 -12.57 30.37
C GLY A 25 15.88 -12.75 29.38
N HIS A 26 14.63 -12.61 29.80
CA HIS A 26 13.45 -12.77 28.95
C HIS A 26 12.70 -11.47 28.64
N TYR A 27 13.27 -10.30 28.99
CA TYR A 27 12.69 -8.95 28.71
C TYR A 27 11.24 -8.79 29.19
N ILE A 28 10.89 -9.42 30.34
CA ILE A 28 9.56 -9.29 30.94
C ILE A 28 9.50 -8.01 31.78
N TYR A 29 10.48 -7.86 32.71
CA TYR A 29 10.62 -6.69 33.58
C TYR A 29 11.98 -6.03 33.37
N THR A 30 12.06 -4.72 33.63
CA THR A 30 13.32 -3.95 33.55
C THR A 30 14.36 -4.52 34.51
N GLU A 31 15.63 -4.52 34.11
CA GLU A 31 16.71 -5.10 34.92
C GLU A 31 16.79 -4.45 36.31
N ASP A 32 16.62 -3.13 36.39
CA ASP A 32 16.65 -2.38 37.63
C ASP A 32 15.54 -2.83 38.60
N SER A 33 14.30 -2.93 38.12
CA SER A 33 13.17 -3.34 38.95
C SER A 33 13.28 -4.83 39.38
N LEU A 34 13.79 -5.69 38.51
CA LEU A 34 14.02 -7.09 38.78
C LEU A 34 15.15 -7.29 39.81
N ALA A 35 16.23 -6.48 39.74
CA ALA A 35 17.33 -6.53 40.69
C ALA A 35 16.89 -6.16 42.13
N VAL A 36 15.93 -5.25 42.28
CA VAL A 36 15.35 -4.92 43.59
C VAL A 36 14.64 -6.16 44.19
N LEU A 37 13.82 -6.84 43.37
CA LEU A 37 13.13 -8.07 43.81
C LEU A 37 14.12 -9.21 44.07
N GLU A 38 15.14 -9.38 43.26
CA GLU A 38 16.23 -10.36 43.47
C GLU A 38 16.94 -10.15 44.81
N THR A 39 17.24 -8.89 45.12
CA THR A 39 17.85 -8.49 46.40
C THR A 39 16.96 -8.83 47.58
N ALA A 40 15.67 -8.50 47.49
CA ALA A 40 14.71 -8.82 48.56
C ALA A 40 14.54 -10.33 48.74
N CYS A 41 14.54 -11.12 47.66
CA CYS A 41 14.54 -12.58 47.74
C CYS A 41 15.79 -13.14 48.39
N ALA A 42 16.99 -12.60 48.11
CA ALA A 42 18.23 -13.02 48.72
C ALA A 42 18.24 -12.75 50.24
N GLN A 43 17.71 -11.60 50.68
CA GLN A 43 17.56 -11.25 52.08
C GLN A 43 16.56 -12.19 52.78
N ALA A 44 15.41 -12.47 52.16
CA ALA A 44 14.42 -13.39 52.67
C ALA A 44 15.00 -14.80 52.87
N LYS A 45 15.75 -15.28 51.85
CA LYS A 45 16.43 -16.58 51.94
C LYS A 45 17.41 -16.65 53.12
N ALA A 46 18.25 -15.63 53.29
CA ALA A 46 19.21 -15.58 54.38
C ALA A 46 18.51 -15.60 55.75
N MET A 47 17.36 -14.92 55.89
CA MET A 47 16.56 -14.90 57.09
C MET A 47 15.92 -16.27 57.40
N ILE A 48 15.37 -16.94 56.41
CA ILE A 48 14.82 -18.30 56.49
C ILE A 48 15.90 -19.29 56.93
N ASP A 49 17.07 -19.24 56.23
CA ASP A 49 18.19 -20.17 56.51
C ASP A 49 18.76 -19.98 57.93
N SER A 50 18.75 -18.76 58.46
CA SER A 50 19.23 -18.52 59.84
C SER A 50 18.31 -19.05 60.92
N GLY A 51 16.99 -18.95 60.72
CA GLY A 51 15.96 -19.36 61.68
C GLY A 51 15.99 -18.61 63.00
N LEU A 52 16.68 -17.48 63.07
CA LEU A 52 16.98 -16.72 64.33
C LEU A 52 16.22 -15.39 64.45
N SER A 53 15.38 -15.05 63.45
CA SER A 53 14.70 -13.76 63.40
C SER A 53 13.47 -13.69 64.31
N THR A 54 13.15 -12.48 64.77
CA THR A 54 11.92 -12.17 65.49
C THR A 54 10.73 -12.10 64.54
N GLN A 55 9.50 -12.21 65.02
CA GLN A 55 8.30 -12.08 64.20
C GLN A 55 8.23 -10.71 63.52
N ALA A 56 8.59 -9.62 64.19
CA ALA A 56 8.59 -8.28 63.61
C ALA A 56 9.58 -8.13 62.43
N GLU A 57 10.75 -8.79 62.52
CA GLU A 57 11.73 -8.80 61.40
C GLU A 57 11.23 -9.63 60.23
N ILE A 58 10.55 -10.74 60.48
CA ILE A 58 9.93 -11.58 59.44
C ILE A 58 8.83 -10.80 58.72
N ASP A 59 7.92 -10.16 59.48
CA ASP A 59 6.82 -9.36 58.91
C ASP A 59 7.36 -8.20 58.06
N ALA A 60 8.39 -7.50 58.55
CA ALA A 60 9.08 -6.44 57.76
C ALA A 60 9.71 -6.97 56.47
N GLN A 61 10.29 -8.17 56.45
CA GLN A 61 10.85 -8.78 55.26
C GLN A 61 9.76 -9.22 54.25
N VAL A 62 8.59 -9.64 54.74
CA VAL A 62 7.42 -9.92 53.87
C VAL A 62 6.98 -8.63 53.18
N GLU A 63 6.87 -7.51 53.90
CA GLU A 63 6.52 -6.21 53.33
C GLU A 63 7.55 -5.73 52.27
N LEU A 64 8.85 -5.97 52.53
CA LEU A 64 9.91 -5.67 51.56
C LEU A 64 9.77 -6.50 50.26
N LEU A 65 9.50 -7.78 50.37
CA LEU A 65 9.25 -8.66 49.24
C LEU A 65 8.03 -8.21 48.42
N GLU A 66 6.93 -7.88 49.09
CA GLU A 66 5.70 -7.40 48.43
C GLU A 66 5.92 -6.03 47.78
N SER A 67 6.63 -5.10 48.42
CA SER A 67 6.97 -3.80 47.88
C SER A 67 7.85 -3.94 46.62
N ALA A 68 8.87 -4.81 46.67
CA ALA A 68 9.72 -5.08 45.52
C ALA A 68 8.96 -5.70 44.36
N HIS A 69 8.07 -6.65 44.63
CA HIS A 69 7.20 -7.26 43.62
C HIS A 69 6.24 -6.24 43.01
N ASN A 70 5.58 -5.42 43.80
CA ASN A 70 4.66 -4.38 43.33
C ASN A 70 5.41 -3.25 42.58
N GLY A 71 6.71 -3.09 42.78
CA GLY A 71 7.60 -2.16 42.13
C GLY A 71 8.13 -2.67 40.77
N LEU A 72 7.75 -3.86 40.31
CA LEU A 72 8.20 -4.39 39.00
C LEU A 72 7.67 -3.57 37.85
N VAL A 73 8.57 -3.16 36.95
CA VAL A 73 8.29 -2.39 35.76
C VAL A 73 8.50 -3.27 34.54
N LYS A 74 7.46 -3.47 33.72
CA LYS A 74 7.55 -4.24 32.48
C LYS A 74 8.32 -3.48 31.43
N TYR A 75 9.08 -4.20 30.61
CA TYR A 75 9.60 -3.64 29.36
C TYR A 75 8.44 -3.25 28.43
N ILE A 76 8.56 -2.09 27.82
CA ILE A 76 7.75 -1.70 26.68
C ILE A 76 8.53 -2.16 25.44
N ILE A 77 8.02 -3.16 24.72
CA ILE A 77 8.65 -3.67 23.50
C ILE A 77 7.99 -2.99 22.31
N ALA A 78 8.77 -2.64 21.29
CA ALA A 78 8.23 -2.05 20.08
C ALA A 78 7.27 -3.01 19.36
N GLU A 79 6.12 -2.50 18.92
CA GLU A 79 5.08 -3.18 18.15
C GLU A 79 4.93 -2.55 16.76
N GLY A 80 5.73 -1.53 16.46
CA GLY A 80 5.75 -0.83 15.19
C GLY A 80 6.84 0.23 15.16
N VAL A 81 7.09 0.78 13.96
CA VAL A 81 8.00 1.91 13.73
C VAL A 81 7.39 2.85 12.70
N SER A 82 7.66 4.13 12.85
CA SER A 82 7.36 5.19 11.87
C SER A 82 8.59 6.07 11.67
N LEU A 83 8.61 6.83 10.56
CA LEU A 83 9.68 7.76 10.25
C LEU A 83 9.19 9.20 10.42
N THR A 84 10.05 10.04 10.98
CA THR A 84 9.82 11.47 11.11
C THR A 84 11.10 12.24 10.78
N THR A 85 10.96 13.55 10.57
CA THR A 85 12.06 14.49 10.43
C THR A 85 11.69 15.80 11.11
N ASP A 86 12.66 16.45 11.71
CA ASP A 86 12.49 17.79 12.29
C ASP A 86 12.72 18.84 11.19
N THR A 87 11.64 19.30 10.57
CA THR A 87 11.69 20.30 9.50
C THR A 87 12.00 21.72 10.01
N GLU A 88 11.78 22.00 11.31
CA GLU A 88 12.08 23.30 11.89
C GLU A 88 13.59 23.44 12.15
N ALA A 89 14.24 22.34 12.55
CA ALA A 89 15.68 22.30 12.77
C ALA A 89 16.51 22.15 11.49
N GLN A 90 15.88 21.79 10.37
CA GLN A 90 16.55 21.54 9.10
C GLN A 90 16.12 22.54 8.03
N ALA A 91 16.99 23.46 7.69
CA ALA A 91 16.75 24.47 6.65
C ALA A 91 16.45 23.78 5.28
N ASN A 92 15.48 24.33 4.56
CA ASN A 92 15.03 23.84 3.25
C ASN A 92 14.34 22.46 3.24
N VAL A 93 14.08 21.84 4.40
CA VAL A 93 13.31 20.59 4.50
C VAL A 93 11.85 20.90 4.78
N THR A 94 10.96 20.25 4.05
CA THR A 94 9.50 20.35 4.22
C THR A 94 8.84 18.99 4.03
N ILE A 95 7.63 18.83 4.57
CA ILE A 95 6.78 17.65 4.34
C ILE A 95 5.52 18.11 3.59
N PRO A 96 5.54 18.12 2.25
CA PRO A 96 4.39 18.55 1.44
C PRO A 96 3.14 17.68 1.67
N ASN A 97 3.33 16.38 1.78
CA ASN A 97 2.32 15.40 2.14
C ASN A 97 2.94 14.29 3.01
N PRO A 98 2.13 13.56 3.80
CA PRO A 98 2.62 12.45 4.62
C PRO A 98 3.43 11.43 3.78
N GLY A 99 4.57 11.01 4.31
CA GLY A 99 5.47 10.07 3.64
C GLY A 99 6.35 10.65 2.53
N HIS A 100 6.25 11.96 2.24
CA HIS A 100 7.07 12.65 1.24
C HIS A 100 7.84 13.82 1.87
N ILE A 101 9.15 13.69 1.95
CA ILE A 101 10.06 14.68 2.52
C ILE A 101 10.81 15.35 1.38
N ARG A 102 10.79 16.67 1.34
CA ARG A 102 11.42 17.48 0.31
C ARG A 102 12.55 18.33 0.91
N TYR A 103 13.77 18.18 0.36
CA TYR A 103 14.81 19.20 0.45
C TYR A 103 14.72 20.10 -0.79
N LEU A 104 14.39 21.37 -0.61
CA LEU A 104 14.18 22.34 -1.70
C LEU A 104 15.20 23.46 -1.61
N HIS A 105 16.10 23.55 -2.58
CA HIS A 105 17.03 24.66 -2.67
C HIS A 105 17.50 24.93 -4.09
N ASN A 106 17.37 26.17 -4.57
CA ASN A 106 17.74 26.58 -5.92
C ASN A 106 19.25 26.87 -6.03
N GLU A 107 20.09 25.86 -5.83
CA GLU A 107 21.55 25.90 -6.03
C GLU A 107 21.95 25.21 -7.33
N LEU A 108 23.14 25.52 -7.84
CA LEU A 108 23.72 24.85 -9.01
C LEU A 108 24.00 23.37 -8.74
N SER A 109 24.31 23.01 -7.50
CA SER A 109 24.57 21.64 -7.07
C SER A 109 23.83 21.31 -5.78
N LEU A 110 23.14 20.17 -5.78
CA LEU A 110 22.50 19.58 -4.60
C LEU A 110 23.38 18.50 -3.94
N LYS A 111 24.64 18.38 -4.37
CA LYS A 111 25.59 17.39 -3.83
C LYS A 111 25.88 17.69 -2.35
N ASN A 112 25.94 16.63 -1.54
CA ASN A 112 26.16 16.67 -0.10
C ASN A 112 25.07 17.41 0.70
N LYS A 113 23.90 17.64 0.11
CA LYS A 113 22.72 18.08 0.86
C LYS A 113 22.17 16.90 1.64
N THR A 114 21.66 17.15 2.82
CA THR A 114 21.25 16.10 3.76
C THR A 114 19.86 16.33 4.33
N VAL A 115 19.21 15.24 4.72
CA VAL A 115 17.97 15.20 5.50
C VAL A 115 18.18 14.22 6.65
N GLN A 116 17.99 14.66 7.90
CA GLN A 116 18.01 13.76 9.04
C GLN A 116 16.63 13.16 9.28
N LEU A 117 16.55 11.84 9.28
CA LEU A 117 15.39 11.05 9.67
C LEU A 117 15.57 10.51 11.09
N SER A 118 14.46 10.28 11.76
CA SER A 118 14.39 9.60 13.06
C SER A 118 13.35 8.50 13.02
N ALA A 119 13.70 7.35 13.57
CA ALA A 119 12.75 6.25 13.77
C ALA A 119 12.01 6.47 15.11
N VAL A 120 10.69 6.38 15.08
CA VAL A 120 9.82 6.49 16.26
C VAL A 120 9.08 5.17 16.44
N THR A 121 9.30 4.51 17.58
CA THR A 121 8.63 3.25 17.89
C THR A 121 7.19 3.48 18.36
N ALA A 122 6.35 2.50 18.12
CA ALA A 122 5.01 2.40 18.70
C ALA A 122 4.95 1.12 19.55
N PRO A 123 4.64 1.21 20.89
CA PRO A 123 4.54 2.44 21.68
C PRO A 123 5.83 3.27 21.73
N ALA A 124 5.71 4.56 22.00
CA ALA A 124 6.88 5.45 22.10
C ALA A 124 7.87 4.96 23.16
N GLY A 125 9.16 4.90 22.82
CA GLY A 125 10.20 4.35 23.69
C GLY A 125 10.22 2.83 23.73
N GLY A 126 9.47 2.14 22.84
CA GLY A 126 9.48 0.68 22.75
C GLY A 126 10.87 0.14 22.45
N LEU A 127 11.27 -0.90 23.21
CA LEU A 127 12.57 -1.55 23.12
C LEU A 127 12.70 -2.32 21.80
N TYR A 128 13.82 -2.15 21.11
CA TYR A 128 14.25 -2.96 19.98
C TYR A 128 15.72 -3.34 20.12
N GLN A 129 16.15 -4.41 19.46
CA GLN A 129 17.51 -4.93 19.52
C GLN A 129 18.41 -4.29 18.47
N SER A 130 17.88 -4.09 17.27
CA SER A 130 18.64 -3.51 16.16
C SER A 130 17.78 -2.63 15.27
N ILE A 131 18.43 -1.71 14.58
CA ILE A 131 17.87 -0.86 13.53
C ILE A 131 18.77 -0.90 12.32
N THR A 132 18.16 -1.01 11.13
CA THR A 132 18.85 -0.96 9.84
C THR A 132 18.17 0.02 8.91
N TRP A 133 18.95 0.62 8.02
CA TRP A 133 18.48 1.60 7.05
C TRP A 133 18.90 1.18 5.65
N SER A 134 18.06 1.44 4.66
CA SER A 134 18.38 1.23 3.25
C SER A 134 17.77 2.32 2.37
N SER A 135 18.37 2.51 1.20
CA SER A 135 17.92 3.45 0.17
C SER A 135 17.68 2.71 -1.14
N SER A 136 16.65 3.09 -1.87
CA SER A 136 16.34 2.55 -3.21
C SER A 136 17.19 3.16 -4.33
N ASN A 137 18.08 4.12 -4.03
CA ASN A 137 18.88 4.84 -5.03
C ASN A 137 20.33 5.02 -4.55
N ASP A 138 21.31 4.53 -5.31
CA ASP A 138 22.73 4.63 -4.98
C ASP A 138 23.27 6.06 -4.88
N LYS A 139 22.57 7.02 -5.49
CA LYS A 139 22.91 8.46 -5.43
C LYS A 139 22.30 9.17 -4.23
N VAL A 140 21.44 8.49 -3.48
CA VAL A 140 20.88 8.98 -2.22
C VAL A 140 21.17 7.94 -1.16
N THR A 141 22.19 8.17 -0.36
CA THR A 141 22.62 7.22 0.68
C THR A 141 21.96 7.53 2.01
N VAL A 142 21.90 6.55 2.90
CA VAL A 142 21.46 6.72 4.28
C VAL A 142 22.47 6.08 5.23
N SER A 143 22.78 6.77 6.32
CA SER A 143 23.68 6.25 7.38
C SER A 143 22.90 5.40 8.39
N ASP A 144 23.64 4.69 9.25
CA ASP A 144 23.05 3.91 10.37
C ASP A 144 22.30 4.79 11.39
N THR A 145 22.51 6.12 11.35
CA THR A 145 21.80 7.07 12.19
C THR A 145 20.62 7.76 11.50
N GLY A 146 20.26 7.32 10.28
CA GLY A 146 19.15 7.89 9.52
C GLY A 146 19.50 9.20 8.79
N LEU A 147 20.80 9.57 8.65
CA LEU A 147 21.19 10.73 7.84
C LEU A 147 21.16 10.37 6.36
N VAL A 148 20.21 10.93 5.63
CA VAL A 148 20.05 10.77 4.18
C VAL A 148 20.90 11.83 3.47
N THR A 149 21.73 11.43 2.51
CA THR A 149 22.66 12.30 1.78
C THR A 149 22.49 12.16 0.27
N ASN A 150 22.29 13.26 -0.44
CA ASN A 150 22.40 13.30 -1.90
C ASN A 150 23.88 13.35 -2.30
N THR A 151 24.36 12.33 -3.00
CA THR A 151 25.75 12.23 -3.48
C THR A 151 25.95 12.79 -4.88
N ASP A 152 24.86 13.10 -5.60
CA ASP A 152 24.83 13.65 -6.95
C ASP A 152 24.62 15.19 -6.93
N SER A 153 25.04 15.85 -8.00
CA SER A 153 24.85 17.31 -8.16
C SER A 153 23.43 17.71 -8.58
N GLY A 154 22.68 16.78 -9.18
CA GLY A 154 21.33 17.00 -9.71
C GLY A 154 20.21 16.76 -8.70
N ASN A 155 18.99 16.86 -9.21
CA ASN A 155 17.81 16.39 -8.49
C ASN A 155 17.87 14.88 -8.33
N GLN A 156 17.58 14.38 -7.14
CA GLN A 156 17.56 12.97 -6.81
C GLN A 156 16.44 12.67 -5.83
N TRP A 157 16.00 11.42 -5.81
CA TRP A 157 15.08 10.91 -4.80
C TRP A 157 15.37 9.46 -4.46
N ALA A 158 14.91 9.03 -3.32
CA ALA A 158 14.91 7.64 -2.92
C ALA A 158 13.74 7.34 -1.98
N GLU A 159 13.28 6.11 -2.00
CA GLU A 159 12.55 5.54 -0.89
C GLU A 159 13.55 5.08 0.16
N ILE A 160 13.43 5.62 1.36
CA ILE A 160 14.26 5.27 2.51
C ILE A 160 13.46 4.33 3.40
N THR A 161 14.01 3.18 3.64
CA THR A 161 13.41 2.13 4.49
C THR A 161 14.20 2.00 5.78
N CYS A 162 13.49 2.01 6.89
CA CYS A 162 13.98 1.69 8.22
C CYS A 162 13.35 0.38 8.69
N THR A 163 14.16 -0.56 9.19
CA THR A 163 13.70 -1.79 9.79
C THR A 163 14.25 -1.90 11.20
N ILE A 164 13.36 -2.07 12.19
CA ILE A 164 13.74 -2.42 13.56
C ILE A 164 13.48 -3.92 13.79
N THR A 165 14.35 -4.57 14.56
CA THR A 165 14.13 -5.92 15.05
C THR A 165 14.05 -5.87 16.56
N THR A 166 12.98 -6.41 17.14
CA THR A 166 12.77 -6.42 18.58
C THR A 166 13.61 -7.48 19.26
N VAL A 167 13.73 -7.40 20.58
CA VAL A 167 14.39 -8.41 21.42
C VAL A 167 13.70 -9.78 21.37
N LYS A 168 12.47 -9.85 20.87
CA LYS A 168 11.72 -11.09 20.63
C LYS A 168 11.90 -11.65 19.22
N GLY A 169 12.60 -10.91 18.34
CA GLY A 169 12.83 -11.33 16.96
C GLY A 169 11.77 -10.84 15.96
N ASP A 170 10.73 -10.12 16.40
CA ASP A 170 9.77 -9.50 15.48
C ASP A 170 10.43 -8.35 14.73
N SER A 171 10.08 -8.15 13.47
CA SER A 171 10.60 -7.07 12.64
C SER A 171 9.49 -6.15 12.15
N PHE A 172 9.72 -4.84 12.25
CA PHE A 172 8.80 -3.80 11.76
C PHE A 172 9.56 -2.86 10.82
N THR A 173 8.89 -2.47 9.74
CA THR A 173 9.44 -1.59 8.71
C THR A 173 8.62 -0.32 8.55
N ALA A 174 9.30 0.78 8.27
CA ALA A 174 8.69 2.03 7.84
C ALA A 174 9.46 2.59 6.65
N THR A 175 8.73 3.19 5.69
CA THR A 175 9.31 3.80 4.51
C THR A 175 8.87 5.25 4.37
N THR A 176 9.71 6.06 3.74
CA THR A 176 9.40 7.44 3.35
C THR A 176 10.16 7.81 2.10
N THR A 177 9.55 8.64 1.23
CA THR A 177 10.23 9.20 0.07
C THR A 177 10.98 10.46 0.46
N VAL A 178 12.27 10.52 0.14
CA VAL A 178 13.11 11.71 0.34
C VAL A 178 13.55 12.25 -1.02
N CYS A 179 13.24 13.52 -1.29
CA CYS A 179 13.54 14.20 -2.55
C CYS A 179 14.49 15.37 -2.31
N PHE A 180 15.50 15.47 -3.16
CA PHE A 180 16.38 16.63 -3.27
C PHE A 180 16.08 17.30 -4.62
N THR A 181 15.51 18.50 -4.60
CA THR A 181 15.05 19.19 -5.82
C THR A 181 15.32 20.69 -5.76
N ARG A 182 15.51 21.28 -6.95
CA ARG A 182 15.71 22.74 -7.10
C ARG A 182 14.40 23.50 -7.16
N TYR A 183 13.37 22.90 -7.69
CA TYR A 183 12.06 23.49 -7.87
C TYR A 183 10.96 22.52 -7.45
N ALA A 184 10.01 23.01 -6.70
CA ALA A 184 8.93 22.21 -6.17
C ALA A 184 7.96 21.76 -7.26
N VAL A 185 7.54 20.51 -7.22
CA VAL A 185 6.32 20.04 -7.88
C VAL A 185 5.11 20.62 -7.14
N THR A 186 4.09 21.04 -7.88
CA THR A 186 2.88 21.70 -7.36
C THR A 186 1.61 20.95 -7.67
N GLY A 187 1.68 19.87 -8.48
CA GLY A 187 0.52 19.04 -8.80
C GLY A 187 0.80 18.04 -9.90
N VAL A 188 -0.20 17.19 -10.16
CA VAL A 188 -0.21 16.21 -11.23
C VAL A 188 -1.63 16.05 -11.78
N SER A 189 -1.77 15.74 -13.06
CA SER A 189 -3.04 15.42 -13.72
C SER A 189 -2.84 14.33 -14.77
N MET A 190 -3.94 13.70 -15.20
CA MET A 190 -3.98 12.79 -16.34
C MET A 190 -4.69 13.44 -17.52
N ASP A 191 -4.38 12.99 -18.75
CA ASP A 191 -5.07 13.46 -19.97
C ASP A 191 -6.42 12.79 -20.18
N THR A 192 -6.64 11.65 -19.53
CA THR A 192 -7.87 10.87 -19.62
C THR A 192 -8.25 10.34 -18.26
N ASP A 193 -9.54 10.21 -18.02
CA ASP A 193 -10.08 9.62 -16.79
C ASP A 193 -10.17 8.09 -16.89
N MET A 194 -10.07 7.54 -18.10
CA MET A 194 -10.25 6.11 -18.35
C MET A 194 -9.39 5.60 -19.52
N VAL A 195 -8.92 4.39 -19.39
CA VAL A 195 -8.33 3.56 -20.45
C VAL A 195 -8.98 2.16 -20.41
N HIS A 196 -9.03 1.49 -21.56
CA HIS A 196 -9.61 0.15 -21.68
C HIS A 196 -8.77 -0.73 -22.62
N GLY A 197 -8.88 -2.03 -22.43
CA GLY A 197 -8.22 -3.05 -23.24
C GLY A 197 -8.66 -4.45 -22.85
N SER A 198 -8.39 -5.43 -23.71
CA SER A 198 -8.60 -6.85 -23.46
C SER A 198 -7.45 -7.43 -22.63
N PRO A 199 -7.63 -8.59 -21.97
CA PRO A 199 -6.53 -9.25 -21.27
C PRO A 199 -5.30 -9.42 -22.16
N GLN A 200 -4.11 -9.08 -21.60
CA GLN A 200 -2.79 -9.01 -22.22
C GLN A 200 -2.52 -7.76 -23.08
N ASP A 201 -3.52 -6.94 -23.39
CA ASP A 201 -3.28 -5.63 -23.99
C ASP A 201 -2.49 -4.73 -23.04
N THR A 202 -1.81 -3.73 -23.60
CA THR A 202 -1.08 -2.76 -22.82
C THR A 202 -1.33 -1.33 -23.32
N VAL A 203 -1.39 -0.39 -22.38
CA VAL A 203 -1.45 1.05 -22.66
C VAL A 203 -0.50 1.79 -21.73
N THR A 204 0.15 2.85 -22.21
CA THR A 204 1.02 3.67 -21.38
C THR A 204 0.34 4.99 -21.07
N ILE A 205 0.24 5.33 -19.79
CA ILE A 205 -0.24 6.62 -19.30
C ILE A 205 0.96 7.52 -18.98
N THR A 206 0.83 8.80 -19.27
CA THR A 206 1.87 9.80 -18.99
C THR A 206 1.27 10.91 -18.14
N PRO A 207 1.59 10.95 -16.82
CA PRO A 207 1.11 12.01 -15.94
C PRO A 207 1.67 13.39 -16.36
N LYS A 208 0.84 14.41 -16.29
CA LYS A 208 1.23 15.82 -16.48
C LYS A 208 1.57 16.43 -15.13
N VAL A 209 2.87 16.50 -14.81
CA VAL A 209 3.36 17.07 -13.56
C VAL A 209 3.58 18.57 -13.73
N THR A 210 2.96 19.37 -12.87
CA THR A 210 3.16 20.81 -12.78
C THR A 210 4.21 21.15 -11.71
N SER A 211 4.98 22.21 -11.92
CA SER A 211 6.03 22.63 -11.00
C SER A 211 6.22 24.14 -11.06
N SER A 212 6.90 24.69 -10.05
CA SER A 212 7.33 26.10 -10.02
C SER A 212 8.48 26.42 -10.97
N ALA A 213 9.08 25.41 -11.63
CA ALA A 213 10.15 25.60 -12.60
C ALA A 213 9.64 26.15 -13.93
N THR A 214 10.34 27.13 -14.49
CA THR A 214 10.09 27.62 -15.87
C THR A 214 10.59 26.65 -16.93
N ILE A 215 11.59 25.81 -16.60
CA ILE A 215 12.16 24.77 -17.45
C ILE A 215 11.86 23.41 -16.82
N ALA A 216 11.21 22.53 -17.57
CA ALA A 216 10.72 21.24 -17.09
C ALA A 216 11.81 20.36 -16.43
N SER A 217 13.03 20.34 -16.99
CA SER A 217 14.16 19.54 -16.49
C SER A 217 14.74 20.00 -15.16
N LEU A 218 14.34 21.16 -14.64
CA LEU A 218 14.82 21.69 -13.36
C LEU A 218 14.02 21.20 -12.14
N ALA A 219 12.82 20.61 -12.35
CA ALA A 219 12.03 19.99 -11.30
C ALA A 219 12.13 18.46 -11.38
N LEU A 220 11.95 17.80 -10.23
CA LEU A 220 11.89 16.34 -10.15
C LEU A 220 10.45 15.90 -10.47
N ARG A 221 10.23 15.39 -11.68
CA ARG A 221 8.87 15.08 -12.23
C ARG A 221 8.54 13.60 -12.22
N ASP A 222 9.38 12.78 -11.60
CA ASP A 222 9.15 11.34 -11.53
C ASP A 222 7.86 11.04 -10.75
N CYS A 223 7.19 9.96 -11.19
CA CYS A 223 6.02 9.41 -10.52
C CYS A 223 6.24 7.94 -10.22
N THR A 224 5.64 7.47 -9.15
CA THR A 224 5.39 6.05 -8.87
C THR A 224 3.96 5.71 -9.24
N PHE A 225 3.70 4.43 -9.53
CA PHE A 225 2.36 3.98 -9.95
C PHE A 225 1.92 2.80 -9.10
N THR A 226 0.63 2.79 -8.78
CA THR A 226 -0.02 1.68 -8.07
C THR A 226 -1.36 1.35 -8.70
N SER A 227 -1.77 0.07 -8.60
CA SER A 227 -3.10 -0.41 -8.93
C SER A 227 -3.79 -0.86 -7.65
N ASP A 228 -5.06 -0.50 -7.46
CA ASP A 228 -5.87 -0.98 -6.34
C ASP A 228 -6.34 -2.44 -6.55
N HIS A 229 -6.37 -2.91 -7.83
CA HIS A 229 -6.73 -4.26 -8.23
C HIS A 229 -5.74 -4.83 -9.25
N PRO A 230 -4.51 -5.23 -8.82
CA PRO A 230 -3.48 -5.73 -9.73
C PRO A 230 -3.86 -7.06 -10.41
N GLU A 231 -4.82 -7.80 -9.88
CA GLU A 231 -5.42 -8.98 -10.51
C GLU A 231 -6.30 -8.63 -11.73
N ILE A 232 -6.74 -7.36 -11.86
CA ILE A 232 -7.52 -6.85 -12.99
C ILE A 232 -6.63 -6.10 -13.97
N ALA A 233 -5.80 -5.18 -13.47
CA ALA A 233 -4.82 -4.46 -14.27
C ALA A 233 -3.59 -4.13 -13.43
N THR A 234 -2.40 -4.45 -13.94
CA THR A 234 -1.12 -4.06 -13.34
C THR A 234 -0.58 -2.78 -13.99
N VAL A 235 0.31 -2.11 -13.29
CA VAL A 235 1.06 -0.97 -13.83
C VAL A 235 2.52 -1.08 -13.43
N ASP A 236 3.43 -0.75 -14.33
CA ASP A 236 4.86 -0.70 -14.05
C ASP A 236 5.34 0.74 -13.74
N ASN A 237 6.62 0.87 -13.37
CA ASN A 237 7.23 2.16 -13.02
C ASN A 237 7.33 3.16 -14.20
N SER A 238 7.06 2.73 -15.43
CA SER A 238 7.00 3.61 -16.60
C SER A 238 5.57 4.12 -16.91
N GLY A 239 4.58 3.72 -16.12
CA GLY A 239 3.17 4.00 -16.36
C GLY A 239 2.54 3.08 -17.40
N LYS A 240 3.20 1.97 -17.77
CA LYS A 240 2.65 0.97 -18.65
C LYS A 240 1.68 0.08 -17.89
N ILE A 241 0.41 0.19 -18.23
CA ILE A 241 -0.68 -0.64 -17.73
C ILE A 241 -0.73 -1.92 -18.56
N THR A 242 -0.87 -3.06 -17.91
CA THR A 242 -1.19 -4.35 -18.54
C THR A 242 -2.53 -4.83 -18.01
N PHE A 243 -3.49 -5.04 -18.91
CA PHE A 243 -4.80 -5.59 -18.58
C PHE A 243 -4.67 -7.10 -18.32
N VAL A 244 -5.18 -7.60 -17.18
CA VAL A 244 -4.96 -8.97 -16.70
C VAL A 244 -6.22 -9.80 -16.77
N SER A 245 -7.25 -9.38 -16.06
CA SER A 245 -8.55 -10.05 -16.03
C SER A 245 -9.65 -9.01 -16.06
N GLN A 246 -10.84 -9.45 -16.44
CA GLN A 246 -11.97 -8.57 -16.57
C GLN A 246 -12.32 -7.84 -15.28
N GLY A 247 -12.68 -6.58 -15.42
CA GLY A 247 -13.10 -5.73 -14.32
C GLY A 247 -12.57 -4.30 -14.44
N LYS A 248 -12.58 -3.63 -13.30
CA LYS A 248 -12.19 -2.24 -13.17
C LYS A 248 -11.09 -2.11 -12.11
N ALA A 249 -10.00 -1.48 -12.44
CA ALA A 249 -8.94 -1.11 -11.51
C ALA A 249 -8.69 0.40 -11.55
N THR A 250 -8.37 1.01 -10.41
CA THR A 250 -7.92 2.39 -10.33
C THR A 250 -6.39 2.42 -10.33
N ILE A 251 -5.81 3.01 -11.36
CA ILE A 251 -4.38 3.25 -11.41
C ILE A 251 -4.10 4.64 -10.86
N THR A 252 -3.25 4.71 -9.84
CA THR A 252 -2.84 5.96 -9.21
C THR A 252 -1.39 6.26 -9.56
N ALA A 253 -1.15 7.45 -10.13
CA ALA A 253 0.18 8.02 -10.24
C ALA A 253 0.42 8.97 -9.07
N THR A 254 1.55 8.82 -8.39
CA THR A 254 1.95 9.66 -7.26
C THR A 254 3.29 10.31 -7.56
N THR A 255 3.38 11.63 -7.50
CA THR A 255 4.67 12.33 -7.70
C THR A 255 5.61 12.02 -6.54
N VAL A 256 6.87 11.70 -6.85
CA VAL A 256 7.90 11.46 -5.81
C VAL A 256 8.18 12.73 -5.03
N ASP A 257 8.18 13.90 -5.69
CA ASP A 257 8.26 15.19 -5.04
C ASP A 257 6.86 15.69 -4.69
N GLY A 258 6.56 15.69 -3.43
CA GLY A 258 5.34 16.27 -2.84
C GLY A 258 4.17 15.31 -2.70
N GLY A 259 4.20 14.10 -3.27
CA GLY A 259 3.14 13.11 -3.07
C GLY A 259 1.78 13.51 -3.65
N TYR A 260 1.75 14.33 -4.69
CA TYR A 260 0.50 14.66 -5.40
C TYR A 260 0.04 13.46 -6.21
N THR A 261 -1.27 13.21 -6.23
CA THR A 261 -1.84 12.05 -6.91
C THR A 261 -2.78 12.44 -8.05
N ALA A 262 -2.79 11.61 -9.09
CA ALA A 262 -3.80 11.62 -10.14
C ALA A 262 -4.16 10.18 -10.49
N THR A 263 -5.41 9.95 -10.86
CA THR A 263 -5.93 8.60 -11.11
C THR A 263 -6.45 8.46 -12.52
N VAL A 264 -6.40 7.23 -13.04
CA VAL A 264 -7.08 6.80 -14.26
C VAL A 264 -7.75 5.46 -13.99
N ILE A 265 -8.95 5.25 -14.53
CA ILE A 265 -9.64 3.98 -14.43
C ILE A 265 -9.20 3.09 -15.59
N ALA A 266 -8.66 1.92 -15.27
CA ALA A 266 -8.36 0.87 -16.23
C ALA A 266 -9.53 -0.14 -16.26
N TYR A 267 -10.23 -0.20 -17.40
CA TYR A 267 -11.24 -1.23 -17.65
C TYR A 267 -10.64 -2.34 -18.48
N THR A 268 -10.55 -3.53 -17.90
CA THR A 268 -10.24 -4.73 -18.65
C THR A 268 -11.56 -5.29 -19.18
N THR A 269 -11.77 -5.12 -20.50
CA THR A 269 -13.00 -5.52 -21.18
C THR A 269 -12.93 -6.97 -21.64
N TYR A 270 -14.09 -7.53 -21.98
CA TYR A 270 -14.15 -8.77 -22.73
C TYR A 270 -13.73 -8.56 -24.20
N ASP A 271 -13.61 -9.65 -24.94
CA ASP A 271 -13.32 -9.64 -26.37
C ASP A 271 -14.57 -9.24 -27.18
N PHE A 272 -14.55 -8.00 -27.67
CA PHE A 272 -15.59 -7.45 -28.54
C PHE A 272 -15.35 -7.71 -30.02
N SER A 273 -14.22 -8.33 -30.42
CA SER A 273 -13.81 -8.43 -31.83
C SER A 273 -14.86 -9.13 -32.70
N ALA A 274 -15.43 -10.22 -32.23
CA ALA A 274 -16.48 -10.95 -32.94
C ALA A 274 -17.78 -10.15 -33.09
N LEU A 275 -18.14 -9.35 -32.08
CA LEU A 275 -19.31 -8.46 -32.11
C LEU A 275 -19.07 -7.29 -33.06
N GLN A 276 -17.91 -6.66 -33.00
CA GLN A 276 -17.53 -5.57 -33.89
C GLN A 276 -17.51 -5.98 -35.37
N GLN A 277 -16.97 -7.18 -35.64
CA GLN A 277 -17.01 -7.74 -37.00
C GLN A 277 -18.46 -8.01 -37.46
N ALA A 278 -19.30 -8.58 -36.60
CA ALA A 278 -20.70 -8.84 -36.94
C ALA A 278 -21.49 -7.54 -37.20
N ILE A 279 -21.22 -6.47 -36.43
CA ILE A 279 -21.80 -5.13 -36.66
C ILE A 279 -21.33 -4.55 -37.98
N ALA A 280 -20.03 -4.66 -38.31
CA ALA A 280 -19.48 -4.19 -39.57
C ALA A 280 -20.08 -4.92 -40.79
N ASP A 281 -20.17 -6.25 -40.71
CA ASP A 281 -20.75 -7.08 -41.75
C ASP A 281 -22.26 -6.77 -41.97
N ALA A 282 -22.97 -6.44 -40.90
CA ALA A 282 -24.39 -6.11 -40.92
C ALA A 282 -24.69 -4.66 -41.32
N GLY A 283 -23.67 -3.75 -41.22
CA GLY A 283 -23.87 -2.29 -41.36
C GLY A 283 -24.31 -1.82 -42.74
N ALA A 284 -24.12 -2.65 -43.80
CA ALA A 284 -24.56 -2.34 -45.15
C ALA A 284 -25.98 -2.81 -45.48
N VAL A 285 -26.64 -3.54 -44.53
CA VAL A 285 -27.98 -4.12 -44.77
C VAL A 285 -29.05 -3.06 -44.45
N ASP A 286 -29.86 -2.69 -45.47
CA ASP A 286 -31.10 -1.94 -45.24
C ASP A 286 -32.23 -2.88 -44.88
N TYR A 287 -32.69 -2.88 -43.65
CA TYR A 287 -33.76 -3.75 -43.16
C TYR A 287 -35.09 -3.56 -43.87
N LYS A 288 -35.28 -2.47 -44.58
CA LYS A 288 -36.48 -2.13 -45.34
C LYS A 288 -36.57 -2.90 -46.68
N ASP A 289 -35.44 -3.46 -47.13
CA ASP A 289 -35.38 -4.26 -48.37
C ASP A 289 -35.92 -5.69 -48.15
N TYR A 290 -36.42 -6.00 -46.93
CA TYR A 290 -36.88 -7.33 -46.52
C TYR A 290 -38.33 -7.32 -46.04
N ALA A 291 -38.95 -8.48 -46.02
CA ALA A 291 -40.28 -8.62 -45.42
C ALA A 291 -40.31 -8.09 -43.98
N TYR A 292 -41.36 -7.36 -43.64
CA TYR A 292 -41.41 -6.50 -42.45
C TYR A 292 -40.96 -7.17 -41.15
N ASP A 293 -41.48 -8.40 -40.91
CA ASP A 293 -41.13 -9.11 -39.64
C ASP A 293 -39.67 -9.48 -39.57
N TYR A 294 -39.03 -9.91 -40.64
CA TYR A 294 -37.61 -10.25 -40.72
C TYR A 294 -36.75 -9.02 -40.67
N GLY A 295 -37.07 -7.96 -41.41
CA GLY A 295 -36.37 -6.68 -41.37
C GLY A 295 -36.39 -6.05 -39.97
N MET A 296 -37.53 -6.07 -39.31
CA MET A 296 -37.64 -5.51 -37.95
C MET A 296 -36.90 -6.35 -36.90
N ALA A 297 -36.89 -7.69 -37.00
CA ALA A 297 -36.13 -8.58 -36.16
C ALA A 297 -34.62 -8.34 -36.33
N PHE A 298 -34.14 -8.17 -37.55
CA PHE A 298 -32.75 -7.81 -37.86
C PHE A 298 -32.41 -6.45 -37.26
N LYS A 299 -33.23 -5.41 -37.51
CA LYS A 299 -32.99 -4.06 -36.93
C LYS A 299 -32.89 -4.10 -35.39
N THR A 300 -33.74 -4.82 -34.75
CA THR A 300 -33.75 -4.98 -33.27
C THR A 300 -32.46 -5.65 -32.79
N ALA A 301 -31.99 -6.70 -33.45
CA ALA A 301 -30.74 -7.37 -33.12
C ALA A 301 -29.52 -6.47 -33.38
N TYR A 302 -29.52 -5.70 -34.47
CA TYR A 302 -28.45 -4.75 -34.81
C TYR A 302 -28.37 -3.64 -33.78
N ASP A 303 -29.49 -2.98 -33.45
CA ASP A 303 -29.51 -1.90 -32.46
C ASP A 303 -29.03 -2.39 -31.09
N LYS A 304 -29.42 -3.62 -30.69
CA LYS A 304 -28.95 -4.25 -29.45
C LYS A 304 -27.45 -4.54 -29.51
N ALA A 305 -26.93 -5.03 -30.62
CA ALA A 305 -25.51 -5.29 -30.80
C ALA A 305 -24.68 -4.02 -30.70
N VAL A 306 -25.13 -2.92 -31.30
CA VAL A 306 -24.50 -1.60 -31.22
C VAL A 306 -24.52 -1.09 -29.77
N ALA A 307 -25.63 -1.26 -29.04
CA ALA A 307 -25.73 -0.84 -27.65
C ALA A 307 -24.77 -1.65 -26.75
N VAL A 308 -24.67 -2.97 -26.94
CA VAL A 308 -23.73 -3.83 -26.21
C VAL A 308 -22.29 -3.45 -26.54
N ASN A 309 -21.95 -3.14 -27.81
CA ASN A 309 -20.61 -2.72 -28.20
C ASN A 309 -20.19 -1.37 -27.60
N ALA A 310 -21.15 -0.54 -27.20
CA ALA A 310 -20.89 0.75 -26.53
C ALA A 310 -20.79 0.61 -25.00
N ASP A 311 -21.16 -0.52 -24.45
CA ASP A 311 -21.16 -0.81 -23.00
C ASP A 311 -19.94 -1.69 -22.63
N TYR A 312 -18.85 -1.05 -22.23
CA TYR A 312 -17.62 -1.73 -21.81
C TYR A 312 -17.75 -2.60 -20.54
N GLU A 313 -18.87 -2.50 -19.82
CA GLU A 313 -19.17 -3.32 -18.64
C GLU A 313 -19.91 -4.62 -18.99
N SER A 314 -20.33 -4.79 -20.26
CA SER A 314 -20.99 -6.00 -20.75
C SER A 314 -20.14 -7.25 -20.54
N SER A 315 -20.74 -8.31 -19.97
CA SER A 315 -20.07 -9.62 -19.79
C SER A 315 -19.87 -10.34 -21.13
N GLN A 316 -18.92 -11.31 -21.21
CA GLN A 316 -18.69 -12.10 -22.42
C GLN A 316 -19.96 -12.82 -22.88
N ASP A 317 -20.75 -13.35 -21.95
CA ASP A 317 -22.03 -14.01 -22.28
C ASP A 317 -23.01 -13.04 -22.97
N VAL A 318 -23.05 -11.76 -22.54
CA VAL A 318 -23.90 -10.74 -23.17
C VAL A 318 -23.38 -10.37 -24.55
N ILE A 319 -22.05 -10.25 -24.70
CA ILE A 319 -21.37 -9.97 -25.98
C ILE A 319 -21.61 -11.11 -26.98
N ASP A 320 -21.41 -12.35 -26.54
CA ASP A 320 -21.59 -13.55 -27.37
C ASP A 320 -23.07 -13.74 -27.76
N ALA A 321 -23.99 -13.48 -26.82
CA ALA A 321 -25.43 -13.54 -27.10
C ALA A 321 -25.85 -12.47 -28.12
N ALA A 322 -25.35 -11.23 -28.02
CA ALA A 322 -25.63 -10.16 -28.96
C ALA A 322 -25.04 -10.47 -30.34
N THR A 323 -23.80 -10.99 -30.40
CA THR A 323 -23.12 -11.41 -31.62
C THR A 323 -23.94 -12.55 -32.33
N SER A 324 -24.35 -13.56 -31.56
CA SER A 324 -25.12 -14.70 -32.08
C SER A 324 -26.48 -14.25 -32.60
N ALA A 325 -27.19 -13.42 -31.83
CA ALA A 325 -28.51 -12.91 -32.22
C ALA A 325 -28.45 -12.08 -33.51
N LEU A 326 -27.43 -11.20 -33.68
CA LEU A 326 -27.25 -10.42 -34.89
C LEU A 326 -26.98 -11.31 -36.10
N LYS A 327 -26.05 -12.27 -35.99
CA LYS A 327 -25.75 -13.22 -37.08
C LYS A 327 -26.96 -14.08 -37.47
N GLN A 328 -27.76 -14.55 -36.50
CA GLN A 328 -28.99 -15.31 -36.74
C GLN A 328 -30.02 -14.45 -37.45
N ALA A 329 -30.26 -13.22 -36.99
CA ALA A 329 -31.20 -12.31 -37.62
C ALA A 329 -30.79 -11.94 -39.04
N GLN A 330 -29.49 -11.74 -39.31
CA GLN A 330 -28.95 -11.48 -40.64
C GLN A 330 -29.13 -12.70 -41.57
N ASN A 331 -28.83 -13.88 -41.09
CA ASN A 331 -29.04 -15.11 -41.87
C ASN A 331 -30.53 -15.37 -42.18
N ALA A 332 -31.43 -14.97 -41.30
CA ALA A 332 -32.87 -15.11 -41.51
C ALA A 332 -33.44 -14.16 -42.59
N LEU A 333 -32.67 -13.18 -43.04
CA LEU A 333 -33.06 -12.30 -44.17
C LEU A 333 -33.02 -13.02 -45.52
N VAL A 334 -32.18 -14.05 -45.65
CA VAL A 334 -32.00 -14.79 -46.91
C VAL A 334 -33.29 -15.40 -47.36
N GLY A 335 -33.74 -15.07 -48.60
CA GLY A 335 -35.00 -15.58 -49.17
C GLY A 335 -36.27 -14.83 -48.71
N HIS A 336 -36.09 -13.73 -47.97
CA HIS A 336 -37.18 -12.88 -47.47
C HIS A 336 -37.07 -11.44 -47.98
N GLU A 337 -36.35 -11.21 -49.11
CA GLU A 337 -36.25 -9.95 -49.79
C GLU A 337 -37.64 -9.42 -50.17
N PHE A 338 -37.86 -8.12 -50.00
CA PHE A 338 -39.11 -7.48 -50.41
C PHE A 338 -39.19 -7.43 -51.96
N VAL A 339 -39.99 -8.33 -52.52
CA VAL A 339 -40.34 -8.26 -53.94
C VAL A 339 -41.45 -7.19 -54.07
N GLY A 340 -41.10 -6.00 -54.56
CA GLY A 340 -42.07 -4.94 -54.78
C GLY A 340 -43.24 -5.40 -55.67
N PRO A 341 -44.39 -4.68 -55.63
CA PRO A 341 -45.54 -4.99 -56.44
C PRO A 341 -45.30 -4.62 -57.94
N GLY A 342 -44.48 -5.38 -58.58
CA GLY A 342 -44.13 -5.20 -59.99
C GLY A 342 -43.82 -6.51 -60.64
N GLU A 343 -44.79 -7.01 -61.42
CA GLU A 343 -44.83 -8.20 -62.29
C GLU A 343 -45.59 -9.39 -61.78
N ILE A 344 -46.89 -9.14 -61.48
CA ILE A 344 -47.82 -10.19 -61.75
C ILE A 344 -48.08 -10.17 -63.25
N GLY A 345 -47.32 -10.96 -64.03
CA GLY A 345 -47.58 -11.21 -65.42
C GLY A 345 -48.89 -11.96 -65.55
N PHE A 346 -49.99 -11.24 -65.85
CA PHE A 346 -51.21 -11.86 -66.36
C PHE A 346 -50.90 -12.34 -67.75
N THR A 347 -50.64 -13.65 -67.96
CA THR A 347 -50.78 -14.30 -69.26
C THR A 347 -52.25 -14.38 -69.54
N SER A 348 -52.78 -13.50 -70.39
CA SER A 348 -54.08 -13.61 -70.99
C SER A 348 -54.07 -14.87 -71.88
N GLY A 349 -54.80 -15.88 -71.50
CA GLY A 349 -55.14 -16.98 -72.32
C GLY A 349 -56.39 -16.67 -73.17
#